data_75b4b89b73676c6eaeade0e61f28700d
#
_entry.id   75b4b89b73676c6eaeade0e61f28700d
#
_cell.length_a   1.000
_cell.length_b   1.000
_cell.length_c   1.000
_cell.angle_alpha   90.00
_cell.angle_beta   90.00
_cell.angle_gamma   90.00
#
_symmetry.space_group_name_H-M   'P 1'
#
loop_
_entity.id
_entity.type
_entity.pdbx_description
1 polymer ?
#
loop_
_entity_poly.entity_id
_entity_poly.type
_entity_poly.pdbx_seq_one_letter_code
_entity_poly.pdbx_strand_id
1 'polypeptide(L)'
;MRLSTIIAELDKSNETTFTQDYDPVVKGVSHDSRKVKPGEIFVALTGQNFDGHKYIKNAVEQGAIAIVGEREITDGSFPYIQVRNSRYALAKIAAAYHGYPAKSLNVIGVTGTDGKTTTVNLIHHILTQCGINAGMVSTVNARIGEESVDTGYHVTTPEAQEIQSIMRMMVDSGLSHVVLEATSHGLEQFRVAECYFDVAVVTNITHEHLDYHGTYDKYLLSKSRLFTSLEHGEPKTIFSNPISILNKDDISFQPLKKRINKKIKKDIKIISYGTSQDCDVFARDIKNMPKGLSFSVEIKGESTFRINTKLIGEYNVSNILAAISVACFACKIALPDISNAINSFSGVPGRMEIIDMGQPFTAIVDFAHTPNALKVALTTSRNRSGNKVIAVFGSAGLRDREKRRLMAATSVQNADVTIITAEDPRTEKLDDILSEMKDEAQKSGGIVGENVFIIADRGKAIREAVLMASDGDLVIVCGKGHEQSMCFGTTEYPWDDRIALKSSLADLLDVDGPKMPYLPTQE
;
A
#
# COMPACT_ATOMS: atom_id res chain seq x y z
N MET A 1 6.32 -15.48 -27.19
CA MET A 1 6.37 -16.87 -26.67
C MET A 1 5.23 -17.66 -27.29
N ARG A 2 5.37 -18.97 -27.50
CA ARG A 2 4.30 -19.84 -28.03
C ARG A 2 3.28 -20.17 -26.93
N LEU A 3 2.02 -20.35 -27.33
CA LEU A 3 0.94 -20.71 -26.41
C LEU A 3 1.24 -22.01 -25.65
N SER A 4 1.72 -23.04 -26.34
CA SER A 4 2.10 -24.33 -25.76
C SER A 4 3.12 -24.21 -24.62
N THR A 5 4.11 -23.34 -24.79
CA THR A 5 5.13 -23.07 -23.75
C THR A 5 4.51 -22.46 -22.49
N ILE A 6 3.60 -21.49 -22.65
CA ILE A 6 2.93 -20.83 -21.51
C ILE A 6 2.01 -21.79 -20.77
N ILE A 7 1.20 -22.56 -21.50
CA ILE A 7 0.24 -23.47 -20.88
C ILE A 7 0.87 -24.72 -20.26
N ALA A 8 2.11 -25.04 -20.62
CA ALA A 8 2.86 -26.15 -19.99
C ALA A 8 3.12 -25.87 -18.49
N GLU A 9 3.20 -24.60 -18.09
CA GLU A 9 3.42 -24.17 -16.71
C GLU A 9 2.15 -24.23 -15.84
N LEU A 10 0.97 -24.47 -16.45
CA LEU A 10 -0.30 -24.40 -15.73
C LEU A 10 -0.65 -25.74 -15.05
N ASP A 11 -1.21 -25.64 -13.84
CA ASP A 11 -1.85 -26.76 -13.14
C ASP A 11 -3.26 -26.96 -13.70
N LYS A 12 -3.36 -27.79 -14.73
CA LYS A 12 -4.61 -28.07 -15.45
C LYS A 12 -5.49 -29.01 -14.62
N SER A 13 -6.78 -28.74 -14.58
CA SER A 13 -7.77 -29.63 -13.95
C SER A 13 -8.35 -30.66 -14.92
N ASN A 14 -8.37 -30.35 -16.23
CA ASN A 14 -8.87 -31.19 -17.30
C ASN A 14 -8.02 -31.05 -18.57
N GLU A 15 -8.30 -31.85 -19.58
CA GLU A 15 -7.69 -31.72 -20.91
C GLU A 15 -8.05 -30.37 -21.55
N THR A 16 -7.12 -29.84 -22.33
CA THR A 16 -7.34 -28.61 -23.10
C THR A 16 -8.22 -28.90 -24.32
N THR A 17 -9.11 -27.96 -24.66
CA THR A 17 -10.05 -28.11 -25.78
C THR A 17 -9.49 -27.69 -27.14
N PHE A 18 -8.16 -27.55 -27.30
CA PHE A 18 -7.56 -27.21 -28.59
C PHE A 18 -6.61 -28.30 -29.07
N THR A 19 -6.43 -28.36 -30.40
CA THR A 19 -5.57 -29.35 -31.07
C THR A 19 -4.09 -28.99 -30.95
N GLN A 20 -3.19 -29.98 -31.03
CA GLN A 20 -1.73 -29.78 -31.01
C GLN A 20 -1.22 -28.88 -32.14
N ASP A 21 -1.96 -28.76 -33.24
CA ASP A 21 -1.59 -27.91 -34.38
C ASP A 21 -1.86 -26.41 -34.18
N TYR A 22 -2.61 -26.06 -33.12
CA TYR A 22 -2.90 -24.66 -32.77
C TYR A 22 -1.94 -24.13 -31.71
N ASP A 23 -0.84 -23.54 -32.15
CA ASP A 23 0.20 -22.99 -31.26
C ASP A 23 0.64 -21.57 -31.68
N PRO A 24 -0.26 -20.58 -31.56
CA PRO A 24 0.03 -19.21 -31.94
C PRO A 24 1.07 -18.54 -31.03
N VAL A 25 1.67 -17.46 -31.54
CA VAL A 25 2.48 -16.56 -30.71
C VAL A 25 1.58 -15.69 -29.84
N VAL A 26 1.78 -15.76 -28.55
CA VAL A 26 1.06 -14.94 -27.55
C VAL A 26 1.64 -13.51 -27.57
N LYS A 27 0.76 -12.52 -27.68
CA LYS A 27 1.13 -11.09 -27.73
C LYS A 27 0.87 -10.35 -26.41
N GLY A 28 0.17 -10.97 -25.47
CA GLY A 28 -0.14 -10.38 -24.17
C GLY A 28 -1.07 -11.26 -23.34
N VAL A 29 -1.40 -10.78 -22.15
CA VAL A 29 -2.31 -11.40 -21.18
C VAL A 29 -3.26 -10.36 -20.67
N SER A 30 -4.55 -10.65 -20.60
CA SER A 30 -5.57 -9.76 -20.05
C SER A 30 -6.54 -10.53 -19.14
N HIS A 31 -7.02 -9.88 -18.09
CA HIS A 31 -8.12 -10.35 -17.24
C HIS A 31 -9.37 -9.45 -17.34
N ASP A 32 -9.28 -8.34 -18.07
CA ASP A 32 -10.40 -7.45 -18.39
C ASP A 32 -10.80 -7.63 -19.86
N SER A 33 -11.97 -8.21 -20.11
CA SER A 33 -12.46 -8.50 -21.45
C SER A 33 -12.61 -7.27 -22.34
N ARG A 34 -12.74 -6.07 -21.77
CA ARG A 34 -12.86 -4.79 -22.47
C ARG A 34 -11.49 -4.28 -22.98
N LYS A 35 -10.39 -4.76 -22.39
CA LYS A 35 -9.01 -4.36 -22.69
C LYS A 35 -8.24 -5.39 -23.51
N VAL A 36 -8.86 -6.53 -23.81
CA VAL A 36 -8.26 -7.59 -24.64
C VAL A 36 -7.88 -7.04 -26.00
N LYS A 37 -6.68 -7.38 -26.44
CA LYS A 37 -6.16 -7.07 -27.79
C LYS A 37 -5.98 -8.36 -28.61
N PRO A 38 -6.05 -8.28 -29.96
CA PRO A 38 -5.84 -9.44 -30.81
C PRO A 38 -4.49 -10.13 -30.56
N GLY A 39 -4.54 -11.42 -30.26
CA GLY A 39 -3.36 -12.23 -29.97
C GLY A 39 -3.06 -12.41 -28.47
N GLU A 40 -3.90 -11.90 -27.57
CA GLU A 40 -3.73 -12.07 -26.13
C GLU A 40 -4.45 -13.31 -25.59
N ILE A 41 -4.00 -13.80 -24.44
CA ILE A 41 -4.70 -14.78 -23.61
C ILE A 41 -5.65 -14.01 -22.68
N PHE A 42 -6.92 -14.39 -22.64
CA PHE A 42 -7.86 -13.88 -21.64
C PHE A 42 -7.97 -14.86 -20.47
N VAL A 43 -7.78 -14.36 -19.25
CA VAL A 43 -7.95 -15.14 -18.03
C VAL A 43 -9.24 -14.72 -17.32
N ALA A 44 -10.24 -15.60 -17.32
CA ALA A 44 -11.53 -15.38 -16.69
C ALA A 44 -11.44 -15.55 -15.17
N LEU A 45 -11.32 -14.43 -14.44
CA LEU A 45 -11.21 -14.43 -12.98
C LEU A 45 -12.57 -14.53 -12.31
N THR A 46 -12.64 -15.30 -11.22
CA THR A 46 -13.79 -15.31 -10.31
C THR A 46 -13.51 -14.37 -9.13
N GLY A 47 -14.37 -13.38 -8.91
CA GLY A 47 -14.37 -12.47 -7.77
C GLY A 47 -15.61 -12.64 -6.89
N GLN A 48 -15.66 -11.93 -5.75
CA GLN A 48 -16.83 -11.99 -4.85
C GLN A 48 -18.12 -11.50 -5.51
N ASN A 49 -18.05 -10.39 -6.25
CA ASN A 49 -19.20 -9.74 -6.90
C ASN A 49 -19.12 -9.78 -8.43
N PHE A 50 -18.13 -10.46 -8.98
CA PHE A 50 -17.81 -10.45 -10.41
C PHE A 50 -17.36 -11.84 -10.87
N ASP A 51 -17.81 -12.25 -12.05
CA ASP A 51 -17.45 -13.50 -12.69
C ASP A 51 -17.02 -13.26 -14.13
N GLY A 52 -15.73 -13.34 -14.38
CA GLY A 52 -15.09 -13.14 -15.69
C GLY A 52 -15.56 -14.12 -16.76
N HIS A 53 -16.05 -15.30 -16.37
CA HIS A 53 -16.56 -16.30 -17.33
C HIS A 53 -17.76 -15.79 -18.12
N LYS A 54 -18.54 -14.84 -17.58
CA LYS A 54 -19.67 -14.21 -18.29
C LYS A 54 -19.23 -13.37 -19.49
N TYR A 55 -17.97 -12.99 -19.55
CA TYR A 55 -17.41 -12.09 -20.56
C TYR A 55 -16.48 -12.77 -21.55
N ILE A 56 -16.42 -14.12 -21.55
CA ILE A 56 -15.59 -14.91 -22.47
C ILE A 56 -15.94 -14.58 -23.92
N LYS A 57 -17.24 -14.53 -24.26
CA LYS A 57 -17.66 -14.20 -25.62
C LYS A 57 -17.13 -12.84 -26.07
N ASN A 58 -17.20 -11.84 -25.22
CA ASN A 58 -16.65 -10.51 -25.51
C ASN A 58 -15.12 -10.55 -25.72
N ALA A 59 -14.39 -11.31 -24.89
CA ALA A 59 -12.93 -11.45 -25.05
C ALA A 59 -12.56 -12.15 -26.36
N VAL A 60 -13.31 -13.17 -26.78
CA VAL A 60 -13.13 -13.85 -28.09
C VAL A 60 -13.41 -12.89 -29.24
N GLU A 61 -14.50 -12.12 -29.20
CA GLU A 61 -14.83 -11.09 -30.17
C GLU A 61 -13.74 -9.99 -30.28
N GLN A 62 -13.06 -9.68 -29.17
CA GLN A 62 -11.92 -8.75 -29.14
C GLN A 62 -10.61 -9.38 -29.65
N GLY A 63 -10.61 -10.68 -29.97
CA GLY A 63 -9.46 -11.37 -30.58
C GLY A 63 -8.55 -12.12 -29.61
N ALA A 64 -9.07 -12.53 -28.44
CA ALA A 64 -8.36 -13.48 -27.57
C ALA A 64 -8.08 -14.78 -28.33
N ILE A 65 -6.83 -15.25 -28.27
CA ILE A 65 -6.40 -16.49 -28.94
C ILE A 65 -6.59 -17.74 -28.09
N ALA A 66 -6.72 -17.57 -26.78
CA ALA A 66 -7.03 -18.63 -25.84
C ALA A 66 -7.69 -18.04 -24.57
N ILE A 67 -8.52 -18.86 -23.95
CA ILE A 67 -9.21 -18.52 -22.70
C ILE A 67 -8.72 -19.46 -21.60
N VAL A 68 -8.48 -18.91 -20.41
CA VAL A 68 -8.14 -19.68 -19.20
C VAL A 68 -9.21 -19.41 -18.14
N GLY A 69 -9.77 -20.44 -17.52
CA GLY A 69 -10.82 -20.28 -16.52
C GLY A 69 -11.00 -21.50 -15.62
N GLU A 70 -11.86 -21.39 -14.62
CA GLU A 70 -12.09 -22.43 -13.61
C GLU A 70 -13.29 -23.33 -13.95
N ARG A 71 -14.27 -22.79 -14.70
CA ARG A 71 -15.50 -23.50 -15.04
C ARG A 71 -15.29 -24.48 -16.19
N GLU A 72 -16.04 -25.54 -16.17
CA GLU A 72 -16.15 -26.42 -17.34
C GLU A 72 -16.91 -25.70 -18.46
N ILE A 73 -16.32 -25.65 -19.65
CA ILE A 73 -16.94 -25.10 -20.86
C ILE A 73 -16.81 -26.15 -21.97
N THR A 74 -17.96 -26.59 -22.44
CA THR A 74 -18.06 -27.64 -23.49
C THR A 74 -18.22 -27.04 -24.89
N ASP A 75 -18.38 -25.72 -25.00
CA ASP A 75 -18.42 -25.03 -26.29
C ASP A 75 -16.99 -25.00 -26.91
N GLY A 76 -16.74 -25.86 -27.88
CA GLY A 76 -15.46 -25.99 -28.59
C GLY A 76 -15.17 -24.87 -29.60
N SER A 77 -15.88 -23.75 -29.58
CA SER A 77 -15.75 -22.66 -30.56
C SER A 77 -14.46 -21.84 -30.40
N PHE A 78 -13.72 -22.02 -29.29
CA PHE A 78 -12.44 -21.33 -29.01
C PHE A 78 -11.52 -22.19 -28.14
N PRO A 79 -10.20 -21.97 -28.18
CA PRO A 79 -9.23 -22.65 -27.31
C PRO A 79 -9.49 -22.31 -25.84
N TYR A 80 -9.81 -23.31 -25.02
CA TYR A 80 -10.09 -23.17 -23.61
C TYR A 80 -9.19 -24.07 -22.74
N ILE A 81 -8.61 -23.48 -21.69
CA ILE A 81 -7.77 -24.19 -20.74
C ILE A 81 -8.45 -24.11 -19.35
N GLN A 82 -8.93 -25.26 -18.86
CA GLN A 82 -9.50 -25.32 -17.52
C GLN A 82 -8.39 -25.50 -16.48
N VAL A 83 -8.42 -24.64 -15.45
CA VAL A 83 -7.46 -24.63 -14.34
C VAL A 83 -8.19 -24.69 -13.00
N ARG A 84 -7.48 -25.11 -11.94
CA ARG A 84 -8.05 -25.15 -10.59
C ARG A 84 -8.20 -23.77 -9.95
N ASN A 85 -7.34 -22.81 -10.33
CA ASN A 85 -7.33 -21.46 -9.79
C ASN A 85 -6.88 -20.48 -10.88
N SER A 86 -7.80 -19.67 -11.38
CA SER A 86 -7.55 -18.72 -12.47
C SER A 86 -6.64 -17.56 -12.06
N ARG A 87 -6.67 -17.14 -10.78
CA ARG A 87 -5.79 -16.08 -10.28
C ARG A 87 -4.34 -16.54 -10.20
N TYR A 88 -4.11 -17.78 -9.75
CA TYR A 88 -2.77 -18.35 -9.75
C TYR A 88 -2.27 -18.62 -11.18
N ALA A 89 -3.17 -19.07 -12.06
CA ALA A 89 -2.86 -19.25 -13.49
C ALA A 89 -2.47 -17.90 -14.14
N LEU A 90 -3.19 -16.80 -13.83
CA LEU A 90 -2.83 -15.47 -14.31
C LEU A 90 -1.40 -15.08 -13.92
N ALA A 91 -1.01 -15.31 -12.66
CA ALA A 91 0.34 -15.01 -12.20
C ALA A 91 1.41 -15.82 -12.95
N LYS A 92 1.18 -17.13 -13.14
CA LYS A 92 2.09 -18.00 -13.91
C LYS A 92 2.21 -17.60 -15.38
N ILE A 93 1.08 -17.34 -16.04
CA ILE A 93 1.04 -16.90 -17.43
C ILE A 93 1.77 -15.57 -17.59
N ALA A 94 1.52 -14.61 -16.71
CA ALA A 94 2.17 -13.31 -16.75
C ALA A 94 3.68 -13.43 -16.50
N ALA A 95 4.11 -14.22 -15.53
CA ALA A 95 5.54 -14.45 -15.28
C ALA A 95 6.23 -15.10 -16.47
N ALA A 96 5.64 -16.15 -17.05
CA ALA A 96 6.17 -16.82 -18.24
C ALA A 96 6.22 -15.85 -19.44
N TYR A 97 5.15 -15.11 -19.72
CA TYR A 97 5.08 -14.15 -20.81
C TYR A 97 6.18 -13.09 -20.72
N HIS A 98 6.44 -12.55 -19.51
CA HIS A 98 7.48 -11.56 -19.25
C HIS A 98 8.87 -12.17 -18.99
N GLY A 99 9.04 -13.49 -19.18
CA GLY A 99 10.33 -14.17 -19.03
C GLY A 99 10.85 -14.26 -17.59
N TYR A 100 9.93 -14.40 -16.61
CA TYR A 100 10.26 -14.56 -15.19
C TYR A 100 11.19 -13.47 -14.64
N PRO A 101 10.81 -12.17 -14.70
CA PRO A 101 11.70 -11.06 -14.33
C PRO A 101 12.20 -11.15 -12.89
N ALA A 102 11.41 -11.74 -11.99
CA ALA A 102 11.78 -11.96 -10.60
C ALA A 102 13.04 -12.80 -10.41
N LYS A 103 13.39 -13.66 -11.38
CA LYS A 103 14.63 -14.47 -11.32
C LYS A 103 15.89 -13.63 -11.53
N SER A 104 15.77 -12.46 -12.15
CA SER A 104 16.87 -11.50 -12.40
C SER A 104 16.93 -10.37 -11.36
N LEU A 105 15.96 -10.27 -10.46
CA LEU A 105 15.86 -9.23 -9.42
C LEU A 105 15.98 -9.84 -8.03
N ASN A 106 16.60 -9.10 -7.10
CA ASN A 106 16.50 -9.39 -5.67
C ASN A 106 15.19 -8.78 -5.15
N VAL A 107 14.27 -9.62 -4.70
CA VAL A 107 12.89 -9.23 -4.42
C VAL A 107 12.65 -9.16 -2.90
N ILE A 108 12.32 -7.97 -2.43
CA ILE A 108 12.01 -7.69 -1.02
C ILE A 108 10.51 -7.45 -0.91
N GLY A 109 9.80 -8.30 -0.16
CA GLY A 109 8.37 -8.14 0.08
C GLY A 109 8.10 -7.55 1.46
N VAL A 110 7.20 -6.57 1.53
CA VAL A 110 6.77 -5.95 2.79
C VAL A 110 5.28 -6.11 2.97
N THR A 111 4.87 -6.75 4.07
CA THR A 111 3.46 -6.88 4.46
C THR A 111 3.23 -6.34 5.87
N GLY A 112 1.97 -6.18 6.24
CA GLY A 112 1.53 -5.71 7.55
C GLY A 112 0.15 -5.09 7.49
N THR A 113 -0.40 -4.68 8.64
CA THR A 113 -1.62 -3.87 8.69
C THR A 113 -1.27 -2.43 8.35
N ASP A 114 -0.41 -1.80 9.13
CA ASP A 114 0.03 -0.42 8.99
C ASP A 114 1.55 -0.34 8.69
N GLY A 115 2.02 0.79 8.17
CA GLY A 115 3.45 1.06 7.97
C GLY A 115 4.08 0.46 6.71
N LYS A 116 3.38 -0.38 5.94
CA LYS A 116 3.89 -1.02 4.71
C LYS A 116 4.50 -0.01 3.73
N THR A 117 3.73 0.97 3.32
CA THR A 117 4.12 1.99 2.33
C THR A 117 5.34 2.77 2.80
N THR A 118 5.35 3.19 4.08
CA THR A 118 6.50 3.90 4.65
C THR A 118 7.74 3.03 4.67
N THR A 119 7.61 1.75 5.06
CA THR A 119 8.73 0.80 5.10
C THR A 119 9.27 0.49 3.70
N VAL A 120 8.40 0.31 2.69
CA VAL A 120 8.80 0.12 1.28
C VAL A 120 9.59 1.33 0.78
N ASN A 121 9.08 2.54 1.00
CA ASN A 121 9.75 3.78 0.59
C ASN A 121 11.08 3.98 1.33
N LEU A 122 11.16 3.67 2.63
CA LEU A 122 12.40 3.73 3.40
C LEU A 122 13.44 2.76 2.87
N ILE A 123 13.08 1.49 2.64
CA ILE A 123 13.98 0.49 2.07
C ILE A 123 14.49 0.95 0.71
N HIS A 124 13.59 1.34 -0.20
CA HIS A 124 13.95 1.83 -1.52
C HIS A 124 14.90 3.03 -1.43
N HIS A 125 14.59 4.02 -0.58
CA HIS A 125 15.43 5.20 -0.38
C HIS A 125 16.83 4.83 0.13
N ILE A 126 16.93 3.95 1.14
CA ILE A 126 18.23 3.50 1.66
C ILE A 126 19.04 2.81 0.55
N LEU A 127 18.43 1.90 -0.21
CA LEU A 127 19.11 1.20 -1.31
C LEU A 127 19.66 2.20 -2.35
N THR A 128 18.84 3.12 -2.82
CA THR A 128 19.21 4.08 -3.86
C THR A 128 20.28 5.08 -3.36
N GLN A 129 20.15 5.59 -2.13
CA GLN A 129 21.17 6.47 -1.54
C GLN A 129 22.52 5.79 -1.34
N CYS A 130 22.52 4.46 -1.16
CA CYS A 130 23.74 3.65 -1.05
C CYS A 130 24.22 3.10 -2.40
N GLY A 131 23.74 3.63 -3.52
CA GLY A 131 24.20 3.28 -4.87
C GLY A 131 23.66 1.93 -5.41
N ILE A 132 22.65 1.36 -4.79
CA ILE A 132 22.01 0.13 -5.27
C ILE A 132 20.86 0.51 -6.21
N ASN A 133 20.93 0.02 -7.45
CA ASN A 133 19.85 0.23 -8.44
C ASN A 133 18.61 -0.57 -8.05
N ALA A 134 17.66 0.10 -7.42
CA ALA A 134 16.43 -0.50 -6.91
C ALA A 134 15.19 0.15 -7.51
N GLY A 135 14.16 -0.67 -7.75
CA GLY A 135 12.81 -0.21 -8.02
C GLY A 135 11.88 -0.49 -6.84
N MET A 136 10.68 0.06 -6.86
CA MET A 136 9.64 -0.28 -5.89
C MET A 136 8.25 -0.28 -6.52
N VAL A 137 7.34 -1.05 -5.91
CA VAL A 137 5.90 -0.98 -6.17
C VAL A 137 5.19 -0.81 -4.84
N SER A 138 4.52 0.32 -4.65
CA SER A 138 3.81 0.66 -3.42
C SER A 138 2.40 1.18 -3.73
N THR A 139 1.62 1.48 -2.68
CA THR A 139 0.30 2.11 -2.81
C THR A 139 0.36 3.44 -3.53
N VAL A 140 1.44 4.20 -3.33
CA VAL A 140 1.58 5.57 -3.84
C VAL A 140 1.96 5.58 -5.32
N ASN A 141 2.94 4.77 -5.71
CA ASN A 141 3.45 4.67 -7.08
C ASN A 141 4.35 3.44 -7.27
N ALA A 142 4.69 3.15 -8.53
CA ALA A 142 5.84 2.34 -8.87
C ALA A 142 7.01 3.27 -9.29
N ARG A 143 8.22 2.93 -8.88
CA ARG A 143 9.44 3.61 -9.30
C ARG A 143 10.35 2.66 -10.06
N ILE A 144 10.77 3.08 -11.25
CA ILE A 144 11.71 2.37 -12.13
C ILE A 144 12.88 3.32 -12.36
N GLY A 145 13.93 3.21 -11.55
CA GLY A 145 15.00 4.21 -11.51
C GLY A 145 14.46 5.57 -11.05
N GLU A 146 14.69 6.61 -11.83
CA GLU A 146 14.19 7.96 -11.56
C GLU A 146 12.72 8.18 -12.01
N GLU A 147 12.22 7.31 -12.89
CA GLU A 147 10.85 7.42 -13.40
C GLU A 147 9.83 6.95 -12.36
N SER A 148 8.81 7.78 -12.13
CA SER A 148 7.63 7.43 -11.35
C SER A 148 6.53 7.02 -12.32
N VAL A 149 6.14 5.75 -12.26
CA VAL A 149 5.00 5.24 -13.02
C VAL A 149 3.79 5.31 -12.12
N ASP A 150 2.80 6.12 -12.53
CA ASP A 150 1.49 6.08 -11.89
C ASP A 150 0.87 4.70 -12.16
N THR A 151 0.62 3.95 -11.11
CA THR A 151 -0.02 2.64 -11.23
C THR A 151 -1.49 2.76 -11.61
N GLY A 152 -2.05 3.98 -11.64
CA GLY A 152 -3.43 4.27 -12.09
C GLY A 152 -4.53 3.55 -11.32
N TYR A 153 -4.17 2.88 -10.24
CA TYR A 153 -5.06 1.98 -9.51
C TYR A 153 -5.31 2.46 -8.09
N HIS A 154 -6.57 2.54 -7.73
CA HIS A 154 -7.02 2.68 -6.33
C HIS A 154 -6.79 1.38 -5.52
N VAL A 155 -5.73 0.61 -5.85
CA VAL A 155 -5.37 -0.65 -5.15
C VAL A 155 -3.89 -0.70 -4.83
N THR A 156 -3.58 -1.02 -3.60
CA THR A 156 -2.21 -1.03 -3.06
C THR A 156 -1.28 -2.06 -3.75
N THR A 157 -1.80 -3.21 -4.12
CA THR A 157 -1.05 -4.27 -4.83
C THR A 157 -1.72 -4.49 -6.17
N PRO A 158 -1.10 -4.11 -7.31
CA PRO A 158 -1.64 -4.34 -8.65
C PRO A 158 -1.91 -5.82 -8.95
N GLU A 159 -2.63 -6.12 -10.04
CA GLU A 159 -2.83 -7.50 -10.47
C GLU A 159 -1.51 -8.13 -10.97
N ALA A 160 -1.45 -9.46 -10.94
CA ALA A 160 -0.21 -10.19 -11.20
C ALA A 160 0.44 -9.83 -12.55
N GLN A 161 -0.36 -9.63 -13.59
CA GLN A 161 0.14 -9.26 -14.93
C GLN A 161 0.86 -7.91 -14.93
N GLU A 162 0.35 -6.95 -14.15
CA GLU A 162 0.93 -5.61 -14.04
C GLU A 162 2.22 -5.64 -13.25
N ILE A 163 2.24 -6.38 -12.14
CA ILE A 163 3.45 -6.58 -11.34
C ILE A 163 4.56 -7.21 -12.19
N GLN A 164 4.27 -8.27 -12.95
CA GLN A 164 5.26 -8.92 -13.80
C GLN A 164 5.74 -8.01 -14.94
N SER A 165 4.83 -7.20 -15.51
CA SER A 165 5.19 -6.19 -16.52
C SER A 165 6.13 -5.13 -15.95
N ILE A 166 5.80 -4.56 -14.77
CA ILE A 166 6.63 -3.55 -14.10
C ILE A 166 8.01 -4.14 -13.75
N MET A 167 8.05 -5.37 -13.21
CA MET A 167 9.32 -6.03 -12.91
C MET A 167 10.15 -6.30 -14.17
N ARG A 168 9.51 -6.61 -15.32
CA ARG A 168 10.21 -6.74 -16.60
C ARG A 168 10.84 -5.39 -17.01
N MET A 169 10.10 -4.30 -16.91
CA MET A 169 10.62 -2.96 -17.18
C MET A 169 11.81 -2.62 -16.27
N MET A 170 11.76 -3.02 -14.99
CA MET A 170 12.88 -2.85 -14.05
C MET A 170 14.13 -3.60 -14.50
N VAL A 171 13.98 -4.87 -14.93
CA VAL A 171 15.10 -5.65 -15.46
C VAL A 171 15.67 -5.01 -16.73
N ASP A 172 14.81 -4.57 -17.65
CA ASP A 172 15.23 -3.91 -18.90
C ASP A 172 15.95 -2.59 -18.66
N SER A 173 15.60 -1.89 -17.55
CA SER A 173 16.27 -0.67 -17.08
C SER A 173 17.55 -0.95 -16.26
N GLY A 174 17.98 -2.19 -16.13
CA GLY A 174 19.22 -2.56 -15.43
C GLY A 174 19.13 -2.48 -13.90
N LEU A 175 17.91 -2.52 -13.33
CA LEU A 175 17.76 -2.57 -11.88
C LEU A 175 18.12 -3.97 -11.36
N SER A 176 18.66 -4.02 -10.14
CA SER A 176 19.10 -5.25 -9.47
C SER A 176 18.19 -5.67 -8.32
N HIS A 177 17.41 -4.73 -7.78
CA HIS A 177 16.53 -4.94 -6.63
C HIS A 177 15.14 -4.38 -6.88
N VAL A 178 14.13 -4.99 -6.25
CA VAL A 178 12.78 -4.46 -6.21
C VAL A 178 12.18 -4.63 -4.81
N VAL A 179 11.49 -3.59 -4.34
CA VAL A 179 10.75 -3.60 -3.07
C VAL A 179 9.25 -3.59 -3.38
N LEU A 180 8.53 -4.64 -2.98
CA LEU A 180 7.11 -4.82 -3.28
C LEU A 180 6.25 -4.70 -2.02
N GLU A 181 5.22 -3.84 -2.07
CA GLU A 181 4.18 -3.78 -1.05
C GLU A 181 3.17 -4.91 -1.28
N ALA A 182 3.08 -5.86 -0.33
CA ALA A 182 2.22 -7.03 -0.41
C ALA A 182 1.06 -6.94 0.61
N THR A 183 -0.14 -6.59 0.14
CA THR A 183 -1.35 -6.56 0.96
C THR A 183 -1.89 -7.96 1.24
N SER A 184 -2.75 -8.11 2.26
CA SER A 184 -3.43 -9.38 2.53
C SER A 184 -4.28 -9.85 1.35
N HIS A 185 -4.99 -8.92 0.68
CA HIS A 185 -5.73 -9.20 -0.54
C HIS A 185 -4.81 -9.64 -1.68
N GLY A 186 -3.69 -8.93 -1.90
CA GLY A 186 -2.72 -9.28 -2.93
C GLY A 186 -2.12 -10.66 -2.73
N LEU A 187 -1.81 -11.03 -1.48
CA LEU A 187 -1.32 -12.36 -1.12
C LEU A 187 -2.39 -13.45 -1.25
N GLU A 188 -3.62 -13.18 -0.80
CA GLU A 188 -4.75 -14.11 -0.90
C GLU A 188 -5.15 -14.36 -2.35
N GLN A 189 -5.13 -13.31 -3.17
CA GLN A 189 -5.51 -13.34 -4.57
C GLN A 189 -4.35 -13.67 -5.52
N PHE A 190 -3.22 -14.15 -5.01
CA PHE A 190 -2.04 -14.55 -5.80
C PHE A 190 -1.45 -13.43 -6.68
N ARG A 191 -1.71 -12.14 -6.40
CA ARG A 191 -1.21 -11.03 -7.21
C ARG A 191 0.31 -10.93 -7.20
N VAL A 192 0.95 -11.36 -6.10
CA VAL A 192 2.41 -11.42 -5.94
C VAL A 192 2.97 -12.84 -6.05
N ALA A 193 2.19 -13.79 -6.58
CA ALA A 193 2.73 -15.09 -6.91
C ALA A 193 3.76 -14.98 -8.04
N GLU A 194 4.68 -15.94 -8.13
CA GLU A 194 5.81 -15.94 -9.09
C GLU A 194 6.76 -14.72 -8.96
N CYS A 195 6.71 -13.98 -7.82
CA CYS A 195 7.67 -12.92 -7.52
C CYS A 195 8.97 -13.43 -6.88
N TYR A 196 9.07 -14.69 -6.52
CA TYR A 196 10.28 -15.36 -6.00
C TYR A 196 11.01 -14.50 -4.94
N PHE A 197 10.31 -14.18 -3.86
CA PHE A 197 10.83 -13.33 -2.79
C PHE A 197 12.10 -13.91 -2.15
N ASP A 198 13.08 -13.03 -1.90
CA ASP A 198 14.32 -13.32 -1.19
C ASP A 198 14.25 -12.84 0.26
N VAL A 199 13.54 -11.74 0.48
CA VAL A 199 13.34 -11.15 1.80
C VAL A 199 11.84 -10.91 2.04
N ALA A 200 11.34 -11.36 3.19
CA ALA A 200 9.99 -11.09 3.65
C ALA A 200 10.02 -10.29 4.95
N VAL A 201 9.28 -9.18 4.97
CA VAL A 201 9.20 -8.24 6.10
C VAL A 201 7.76 -8.13 6.56
N VAL A 202 7.52 -8.17 7.88
CA VAL A 202 6.24 -7.78 8.47
C VAL A 202 6.42 -6.56 9.37
N THR A 203 5.54 -5.57 9.21
CA THR A 203 5.49 -4.40 10.10
C THR A 203 4.71 -4.69 11.37
N ASN A 204 3.45 -5.05 11.23
CA ASN A 204 2.51 -5.46 12.30
C ASN A 204 1.31 -6.21 11.69
N ILE A 205 0.59 -6.99 12.50
CA ILE A 205 -0.69 -7.60 12.08
C ILE A 205 -1.69 -7.38 13.21
N THR A 206 -2.56 -6.38 13.04
CA THR A 206 -3.62 -6.02 13.96
C THR A 206 -4.99 -6.34 13.37
N HIS A 207 -6.08 -6.09 14.09
CA HIS A 207 -7.44 -6.36 13.61
C HIS A 207 -7.84 -5.38 12.50
N GLU A 208 -7.83 -5.85 11.24
CA GLU A 208 -8.28 -5.10 10.07
C GLU A 208 -8.82 -6.06 8.99
N HIS A 209 -9.63 -5.54 8.06
CA HIS A 209 -10.20 -6.32 6.93
C HIS A 209 -10.95 -7.60 7.35
N LEU A 210 -11.62 -7.58 8.52
CA LEU A 210 -12.40 -8.73 8.99
C LEU A 210 -13.68 -8.94 8.16
N ASP A 211 -14.18 -7.91 7.49
CA ASP A 211 -15.23 -7.97 6.48
C ASP A 211 -14.88 -8.92 5.33
N TYR A 212 -13.61 -8.94 4.91
CA TYR A 212 -13.09 -9.82 3.86
C TYR A 212 -12.59 -11.16 4.41
N HIS A 213 -11.74 -11.13 5.43
CA HIS A 213 -11.07 -12.35 5.94
C HIS A 213 -11.91 -13.11 6.97
N GLY A 214 -12.92 -12.49 7.57
CA GLY A 214 -13.81 -13.06 8.58
C GLY A 214 -13.20 -13.18 9.97
N THR A 215 -11.93 -13.59 10.11
CA THR A 215 -11.24 -13.76 11.40
C THR A 215 -9.79 -13.29 11.34
N TYR A 216 -9.24 -12.91 12.51
CA TYR A 216 -7.82 -12.58 12.65
C TYR A 216 -6.90 -13.71 12.18
N ASP A 217 -7.23 -14.96 12.48
CA ASP A 217 -6.41 -16.11 12.08
C ASP A 217 -6.33 -16.28 10.55
N LYS A 218 -7.43 -16.03 9.85
CA LYS A 218 -7.44 -16.04 8.37
C LYS A 218 -6.65 -14.86 7.80
N TYR A 219 -6.75 -13.69 8.42
CA TYR A 219 -5.97 -12.52 8.04
C TYR A 219 -4.46 -12.74 8.24
N LEU A 220 -4.06 -13.26 9.41
CA LEU A 220 -2.70 -13.69 9.70
C LEU A 220 -2.22 -14.77 8.71
N LEU A 221 -3.08 -15.75 8.41
CA LEU A 221 -2.79 -16.81 7.44
C LEU A 221 -2.50 -16.22 6.06
N SER A 222 -3.32 -15.28 5.60
CA SER A 222 -3.12 -14.62 4.32
C SER A 222 -1.76 -13.91 4.26
N LYS A 223 -1.43 -13.07 5.25
CA LYS A 223 -0.12 -12.39 5.30
C LYS A 223 1.07 -13.35 5.45
N SER A 224 0.88 -14.47 6.14
CA SER A 224 1.94 -15.48 6.30
C SER A 224 2.35 -16.13 4.98
N ARG A 225 1.54 -16.00 3.91
CA ARG A 225 1.90 -16.50 2.56
C ARG A 225 3.16 -15.85 2.03
N LEU A 226 3.41 -14.56 2.35
CA LEU A 226 4.66 -13.89 1.97
C LEU A 226 5.89 -14.63 2.54
N PHE A 227 5.82 -15.07 3.77
CA PHE A 227 6.92 -15.80 4.42
C PHE A 227 7.03 -17.22 3.88
N THR A 228 5.91 -17.91 3.71
CA THR A 228 5.95 -19.29 3.19
C THR A 228 6.36 -19.36 1.72
N SER A 229 6.24 -18.28 0.94
CA SER A 229 6.73 -18.21 -0.44
C SER A 229 8.26 -18.21 -0.54
N LEU A 230 8.99 -17.87 0.53
CA LEU A 230 10.45 -17.96 0.58
C LEU A 230 10.98 -19.39 0.35
N GLU A 231 10.17 -20.44 0.58
CA GLU A 231 10.50 -21.82 0.26
C GLU A 231 10.80 -22.03 -1.24
N HIS A 232 10.12 -21.27 -2.10
CA HIS A 232 10.21 -21.40 -3.55
C HIS A 232 11.22 -20.45 -4.20
N GLY A 233 11.86 -19.57 -3.42
CA GLY A 233 12.92 -18.70 -3.92
C GLY A 233 14.09 -19.52 -4.47
N GLU A 234 14.62 -19.14 -5.62
CA GLU A 234 15.85 -19.71 -6.16
C GLU A 234 17.06 -18.93 -5.63
N PRO A 235 18.22 -19.59 -5.37
CA PRO A 235 19.42 -18.89 -4.98
C PRO A 235 19.81 -17.84 -6.04
N LYS A 236 19.98 -16.60 -5.61
CA LYS A 236 20.40 -15.48 -6.48
C LYS A 236 21.80 -15.02 -6.08
N THR A 237 22.43 -14.26 -6.93
CA THR A 237 23.85 -13.87 -6.79
C THR A 237 24.12 -13.11 -5.47
N ILE A 238 23.15 -12.35 -4.96
CA ILE A 238 23.31 -11.52 -3.76
C ILE A 238 22.74 -12.21 -2.51
N PHE A 239 21.62 -12.91 -2.64
CA PHE A 239 20.97 -13.61 -1.53
C PHE A 239 21.18 -15.12 -1.62
N SER A 240 22.14 -15.64 -0.90
CA SER A 240 22.38 -17.09 -0.82
C SER A 240 21.28 -17.83 -0.06
N ASN A 241 20.69 -17.19 0.97
CA ASN A 241 19.60 -17.75 1.77
C ASN A 241 18.51 -16.71 1.96
N PRO A 242 17.21 -17.11 1.91
CA PRO A 242 16.09 -16.22 2.18
C PRO A 242 16.11 -15.70 3.63
N ILE A 243 15.57 -14.47 3.80
CA ILE A 243 15.53 -13.81 5.10
C ILE A 243 14.10 -13.42 5.47
N SER A 244 13.69 -13.77 6.70
CA SER A 244 12.44 -13.32 7.32
C SER A 244 12.74 -12.24 8.36
N ILE A 245 12.12 -11.07 8.25
CA ILE A 245 12.28 -9.95 9.18
C ILE A 245 10.96 -9.74 9.92
N LEU A 246 10.96 -9.97 11.24
CA LEU A 246 9.77 -10.04 12.08
C LEU A 246 9.79 -8.99 13.19
N ASN A 247 8.67 -8.29 13.36
CA ASN A 247 8.46 -7.36 14.46
C ASN A 247 8.17 -8.13 15.77
N LYS A 248 9.07 -8.05 16.74
CA LYS A 248 8.92 -8.77 18.01
C LYS A 248 7.98 -8.09 19.00
N ASP A 249 7.73 -6.80 18.82
CA ASP A 249 6.77 -6.04 19.64
C ASP A 249 5.31 -6.33 19.22
N ASP A 250 5.10 -6.98 18.07
CA ASP A 250 3.77 -7.30 17.55
C ASP A 250 3.31 -8.70 17.93
N ILE A 251 2.00 -8.84 18.21
CA ILE A 251 1.39 -10.12 18.62
C ILE A 251 1.54 -11.21 17.57
N SER A 252 1.74 -10.86 16.30
CA SER A 252 1.93 -11.80 15.19
C SER A 252 3.29 -12.48 15.20
N PHE A 253 4.27 -12.01 15.98
CA PHE A 253 5.64 -12.53 15.99
C PHE A 253 5.71 -14.04 16.21
N GLN A 254 5.16 -14.52 17.33
CA GLN A 254 5.23 -15.95 17.69
C GLN A 254 4.45 -16.84 16.71
N PRO A 255 3.19 -16.49 16.32
CA PRO A 255 2.46 -17.23 15.30
C PRO A 255 3.18 -17.33 13.96
N LEU A 256 3.77 -16.24 13.46
CA LEU A 256 4.52 -16.22 12.21
C LEU A 256 5.79 -17.07 12.31
N LYS A 257 6.60 -16.90 13.38
CA LYS A 257 7.82 -17.68 13.61
C LYS A 257 7.53 -19.19 13.65
N LYS A 258 6.48 -19.59 14.38
CA LYS A 258 6.04 -21.00 14.44
C LYS A 258 5.64 -21.52 13.06
N ARG A 259 4.95 -20.70 12.26
CA ARG A 259 4.49 -21.07 10.94
C ARG A 259 5.64 -21.21 9.95
N ILE A 260 6.60 -20.27 9.96
CA ILE A 260 7.82 -20.32 9.16
C ILE A 260 8.55 -21.64 9.44
N ASN A 261 8.88 -21.89 10.70
CA ASN A 261 9.60 -23.11 11.11
C ASN A 261 8.88 -24.42 10.76
N LYS A 262 7.53 -24.39 10.70
CA LYS A 262 6.72 -25.59 10.33
C LYS A 262 6.64 -25.83 8.83
N LYS A 263 6.57 -24.76 8.03
CA LYS A 263 6.25 -24.83 6.60
C LYS A 263 7.44 -24.80 5.69
N ILE A 264 8.54 -24.23 6.13
CA ILE A 264 9.74 -24.04 5.34
C ILE A 264 10.78 -25.08 5.73
N LYS A 265 11.32 -25.77 4.73
CA LYS A 265 12.37 -26.78 4.89
C LYS A 265 13.76 -26.22 4.61
N LYS A 266 13.84 -25.12 3.84
CA LYS A 266 15.10 -24.41 3.58
C LYS A 266 15.62 -23.74 4.85
N ASP A 267 16.92 -23.55 4.92
CA ASP A 267 17.54 -22.73 5.96
C ASP A 267 17.21 -21.25 5.72
N ILE A 268 16.28 -20.73 6.54
CA ILE A 268 15.84 -19.34 6.49
C ILE A 268 16.36 -18.60 7.72
N LYS A 269 17.08 -17.50 7.48
CA LYS A 269 17.50 -16.62 8.56
C LYS A 269 16.30 -15.79 9.04
N ILE A 270 15.97 -15.90 10.34
CA ILE A 270 14.94 -15.07 10.98
C ILE A 270 15.65 -13.96 11.75
N ILE A 271 15.34 -12.70 11.42
CA ILE A 271 15.82 -11.49 12.08
C ILE A 271 14.64 -10.87 12.82
N SER A 272 14.81 -10.61 14.10
CA SER A 272 13.83 -9.91 14.94
C SER A 272 14.19 -8.44 15.11
N TYR A 273 13.18 -7.57 15.09
CA TYR A 273 13.38 -6.17 15.43
C TYR A 273 12.28 -5.69 16.39
N GLY A 274 12.56 -4.60 17.12
CA GLY A 274 11.61 -4.01 18.07
C GLY A 274 12.26 -3.06 19.07
N THR A 275 11.61 -2.86 20.21
CA THR A 275 12.11 -1.99 21.30
C THR A 275 12.74 -2.81 22.44
N SER A 276 12.57 -4.13 22.45
CA SER A 276 13.16 -5.02 23.44
C SER A 276 14.62 -5.36 23.11
N GLN A 277 15.48 -5.35 24.13
CA GLN A 277 16.93 -5.65 24.01
C GLN A 277 17.25 -7.09 23.56
N ASP A 278 16.29 -7.97 23.59
CA ASP A 278 16.44 -9.34 23.11
C ASP A 278 16.12 -9.52 21.60
N CYS A 279 15.84 -8.41 20.89
CA CYS A 279 15.78 -8.38 19.43
C CYS A 279 17.18 -8.36 18.80
N ASP A 280 17.26 -8.77 17.53
CA ASP A 280 18.51 -8.67 16.75
C ASP A 280 18.81 -7.21 16.38
N VAL A 281 17.76 -6.40 16.16
CA VAL A 281 17.82 -4.94 15.93
C VAL A 281 16.84 -4.26 16.87
N PHE A 282 17.28 -3.35 17.72
CA PHE A 282 16.38 -2.67 18.62
C PHE A 282 16.69 -1.18 18.81
N ALA A 283 15.63 -0.43 19.14
CA ALA A 283 15.72 0.99 19.43
C ALA A 283 15.64 1.26 20.93
N ARG A 284 16.39 2.30 21.37
CA ARG A 284 16.33 2.85 22.72
C ARG A 284 16.48 4.37 22.70
N ASP A 285 16.21 5.01 23.82
CA ASP A 285 16.32 6.46 24.00
C ASP A 285 15.50 7.24 22.96
N ILE A 286 14.26 6.76 22.68
CA ILE A 286 13.36 7.36 21.70
C ILE A 286 12.92 8.72 22.22
N LYS A 287 13.09 9.76 21.39
CA LYS A 287 12.70 11.14 21.69
C LYS A 287 11.96 11.75 20.53
N ASN A 288 10.79 12.32 20.83
CA ASN A 288 10.09 13.20 19.91
C ASN A 288 10.84 14.56 19.83
N MET A 289 11.17 14.97 18.61
CA MET A 289 11.83 16.23 18.31
C MET A 289 10.86 17.19 17.62
N PRO A 290 11.08 18.50 17.64
CA PRO A 290 10.21 19.46 16.94
C PRO A 290 10.00 19.14 15.46
N LYS A 291 11.00 18.57 14.78
CA LYS A 291 10.94 18.21 13.35
C LYS A 291 11.29 16.73 13.12
N GLY A 292 10.66 15.79 13.87
CA GLY A 292 10.85 14.35 13.66
C GLY A 292 11.12 13.55 14.92
N LEU A 293 11.99 12.53 14.82
CA LEU A 293 12.37 11.61 15.90
C LEU A 293 13.88 11.50 16.02
N SER A 294 14.37 11.25 17.24
CA SER A 294 15.77 10.87 17.50
C SER A 294 15.82 9.67 18.43
N PHE A 295 16.58 8.64 18.08
CA PHE A 295 16.74 7.43 18.89
C PHE A 295 18.05 6.73 18.58
N SER A 296 18.50 5.86 19.49
CA SER A 296 19.65 4.99 19.31
C SER A 296 19.20 3.65 18.78
N VAL A 297 19.93 3.10 17.81
CA VAL A 297 19.75 1.74 17.29
C VAL A 297 20.91 0.89 17.69
N GLU A 298 20.62 -0.29 18.17
CA GLU A 298 21.62 -1.30 18.53
C GLU A 298 21.34 -2.57 17.70
N ILE A 299 22.40 -3.10 17.10
CA ILE A 299 22.40 -4.37 16.39
C ILE A 299 23.19 -5.35 17.23
N LYS A 300 22.59 -6.49 17.53
CA LYS A 300 23.18 -7.51 18.41
C LYS A 300 24.55 -7.95 17.91
N GLY A 301 25.56 -7.70 18.74
CA GLY A 301 26.97 -8.02 18.42
C GLY A 301 27.70 -6.93 17.63
N GLU A 302 27.05 -5.79 17.36
CA GLU A 302 27.67 -4.64 16.68
C GLU A 302 27.56 -3.37 17.53
N SER A 303 28.09 -2.25 17.00
CA SER A 303 28.08 -0.96 17.69
C SER A 303 26.70 -0.28 17.65
N THR A 304 26.41 0.54 18.65
CA THR A 304 25.26 1.43 18.70
C THR A 304 25.47 2.64 17.80
N PHE A 305 24.42 3.06 17.07
CA PHE A 305 24.45 4.29 16.29
C PHE A 305 23.16 5.09 16.47
N ARG A 306 23.22 6.39 16.19
CA ARG A 306 22.08 7.29 16.38
C ARG A 306 21.38 7.56 15.06
N ILE A 307 20.05 7.52 15.12
CA ILE A 307 19.16 7.94 14.04
C ILE A 307 18.51 9.27 14.41
N ASN A 308 18.55 10.22 13.48
CA ASN A 308 17.70 11.39 13.46
C ASN A 308 16.87 11.34 12.17
N THR A 309 15.57 11.53 12.26
CA THR A 309 14.68 11.44 11.10
C THR A 309 13.62 12.53 11.13
N LYS A 310 13.18 12.94 9.96
CA LYS A 310 12.05 13.89 9.80
C LYS A 310 10.68 13.21 9.95
N LEU A 311 10.64 11.87 10.00
CA LEU A 311 9.38 11.14 10.18
C LEU A 311 8.78 11.43 11.55
N ILE A 312 7.45 11.59 11.57
CA ILE A 312 6.66 11.90 12.75
C ILE A 312 5.94 10.65 13.25
N GLY A 313 5.81 10.53 14.59
CA GLY A 313 5.11 9.44 15.25
C GLY A 313 6.01 8.27 15.59
N GLU A 314 5.94 7.83 16.84
CA GLU A 314 6.82 6.77 17.39
C GLU A 314 6.68 5.42 16.68
N TYR A 315 5.51 5.15 16.06
CA TYR A 315 5.33 3.96 15.22
C TYR A 315 6.31 3.91 14.03
N ASN A 316 6.85 5.06 13.59
CA ASN A 316 7.86 5.09 12.55
C ASN A 316 9.23 4.57 13.03
N VAL A 317 9.49 4.49 14.32
CA VAL A 317 10.66 3.78 14.85
C VAL A 317 10.63 2.33 14.38
N SER A 318 9.49 1.64 14.52
CA SER A 318 9.30 0.26 14.04
C SER A 318 9.50 0.14 12.52
N ASN A 319 8.95 1.06 11.72
CA ASN A 319 9.14 1.07 10.26
C ASN A 319 10.62 1.26 9.87
N ILE A 320 11.33 2.14 10.59
CA ILE A 320 12.77 2.38 10.38
C ILE A 320 13.60 1.15 10.78
N LEU A 321 13.30 0.51 11.91
CA LEU A 321 14.00 -0.72 12.33
C LEU A 321 13.81 -1.86 11.32
N ALA A 322 12.62 -2.00 10.75
CA ALA A 322 12.35 -2.94 9.66
C ALA A 322 13.25 -2.67 8.45
N ALA A 323 13.34 -1.39 8.02
CA ALA A 323 14.18 -0.99 6.89
C ALA A 323 15.68 -1.17 7.17
N ILE A 324 16.16 -0.83 8.39
CA ILE A 324 17.53 -1.08 8.85
C ILE A 324 17.85 -2.58 8.80
N SER A 325 16.91 -3.42 9.26
CA SER A 325 17.09 -4.87 9.24
C SER A 325 17.29 -5.41 7.83
N VAL A 326 16.54 -4.91 6.84
CA VAL A 326 16.76 -5.25 5.42
C VAL A 326 18.14 -4.78 4.96
N ALA A 327 18.47 -3.50 5.19
CA ALA A 327 19.71 -2.90 4.72
C ALA A 327 20.95 -3.62 5.28
N CYS A 328 20.97 -3.92 6.59
CA CYS A 328 22.08 -4.59 7.26
C CYS A 328 22.19 -6.07 6.90
N PHE A 329 21.08 -6.83 7.06
CA PHE A 329 21.17 -8.29 7.02
C PHE A 329 21.00 -8.86 5.62
N ALA A 330 20.22 -8.22 4.77
CA ALA A 330 20.06 -8.64 3.39
C ALA A 330 21.08 -7.94 2.48
N CYS A 331 21.11 -6.61 2.45
CA CYS A 331 21.90 -5.86 1.48
C CYS A 331 23.34 -5.56 1.93
N LYS A 332 23.71 -5.88 3.19
CA LYS A 332 25.07 -5.69 3.74
C LYS A 332 25.58 -4.25 3.67
N ILE A 333 24.69 -3.27 3.78
CA ILE A 333 25.04 -1.84 3.77
C ILE A 333 25.64 -1.47 5.12
N ALA A 334 26.68 -0.62 5.09
CA ALA A 334 27.37 -0.16 6.30
C ALA A 334 26.47 0.78 7.14
N LEU A 335 26.54 0.68 8.46
CA LEU A 335 25.68 1.43 9.40
C LEU A 335 25.74 2.96 9.21
N PRO A 336 26.90 3.59 8.95
CA PRO A 336 26.96 5.03 8.69
C PRO A 336 26.14 5.44 7.46
N ASP A 337 26.20 4.65 6.38
CA ASP A 337 25.47 4.94 5.14
C ASP A 337 23.97 4.80 5.33
N ILE A 338 23.54 3.78 6.09
CA ILE A 338 22.12 3.61 6.47
C ILE A 338 21.63 4.81 7.28
N SER A 339 22.42 5.26 8.28
CA SER A 339 22.06 6.43 9.11
C SER A 339 21.92 7.69 8.25
N ASN A 340 22.88 7.93 7.35
CA ASN A 340 22.86 9.08 6.44
C ASN A 340 21.63 9.03 5.50
N ALA A 341 21.33 7.87 4.94
CA ALA A 341 20.17 7.69 4.09
C ALA A 341 18.84 7.96 4.83
N ILE A 342 18.70 7.45 6.07
CA ILE A 342 17.49 7.71 6.88
C ILE A 342 17.37 9.19 7.23
N ASN A 343 18.47 9.86 7.57
CA ASN A 343 18.47 11.30 7.89
C ASN A 343 18.06 12.17 6.69
N SER A 344 18.38 11.73 5.47
CA SER A 344 18.00 12.43 4.23
C SER A 344 16.55 12.15 3.78
N PHE A 345 15.90 11.14 4.34
CA PHE A 345 14.56 10.75 3.96
C PHE A 345 13.53 11.81 4.35
N SER A 346 12.86 12.40 3.36
CA SER A 346 11.90 13.48 3.57
C SER A 346 10.50 13.01 3.97
N GLY A 347 10.23 11.70 3.98
CA GLY A 347 8.92 11.12 4.24
C GLY A 347 8.26 10.58 2.99
N VAL A 348 7.01 10.14 3.15
CA VAL A 348 6.17 9.62 2.06
C VAL A 348 5.04 10.61 1.81
N PRO A 349 4.78 10.99 0.56
CA PRO A 349 3.68 11.89 0.25
C PRO A 349 2.35 11.43 0.87
N GLY A 350 1.66 12.35 1.55
CA GLY A 350 0.37 12.07 2.20
C GLY A 350 0.40 11.07 3.37
N ARG A 351 1.56 10.88 4.01
CA ARG A 351 1.73 10.07 5.22
C ARG A 351 2.35 10.92 6.33
N MET A 352 1.53 11.52 7.17
CA MET A 352 1.95 12.53 8.16
C MET A 352 2.87 13.59 7.53
N GLU A 353 2.57 13.98 6.31
CA GLU A 353 3.35 14.95 5.54
C GLU A 353 3.12 16.36 6.08
N ILE A 354 4.18 17.01 6.57
CA ILE A 354 4.12 18.40 6.99
C ILE A 354 4.13 19.30 5.74
N ILE A 355 3.17 20.20 5.67
CA ILE A 355 3.10 21.26 4.68
C ILE A 355 3.51 22.57 5.38
N ASP A 356 4.69 23.06 5.04
CA ASP A 356 5.29 24.26 5.64
C ASP A 356 5.45 25.35 4.56
N MET A 357 4.71 26.45 4.71
CA MET A 357 4.81 27.65 3.89
C MET A 357 5.18 28.89 4.73
N GLY A 358 5.55 28.71 6.01
CA GLY A 358 5.89 29.77 6.94
C GLY A 358 4.75 30.18 7.89
N GLN A 359 3.65 29.43 7.92
CA GLN A 359 2.55 29.66 8.86
C GLN A 359 2.97 29.36 10.32
N PRO A 360 2.35 30.03 11.33
CA PRO A 360 2.74 29.89 12.75
C PRO A 360 2.19 28.63 13.42
N PHE A 361 1.50 27.75 12.68
CA PHE A 361 0.94 26.50 13.16
C PHE A 361 1.41 25.30 12.31
N THR A 362 1.24 24.09 12.81
CA THR A 362 1.60 22.89 12.05
C THR A 362 0.45 22.47 11.12
N ALA A 363 0.73 22.24 9.84
CA ALA A 363 -0.23 21.73 8.86
C ALA A 363 0.23 20.38 8.33
N ILE A 364 -0.65 19.35 8.37
CA ILE A 364 -0.32 17.97 8.03
C ILE A 364 -1.36 17.39 7.06
N VAL A 365 -0.89 16.56 6.12
CA VAL A 365 -1.73 15.70 5.28
C VAL A 365 -1.43 14.24 5.60
N ASP A 366 -2.48 13.45 5.83
CA ASP A 366 -2.36 12.01 6.12
C ASP A 366 -3.41 11.16 5.39
N PHE A 367 -3.07 9.94 5.09
CA PHE A 367 -3.97 8.97 4.45
C PHE A 367 -4.94 8.29 5.44
N ALA A 368 -4.91 8.59 6.71
CA ALA A 368 -5.76 7.96 7.73
C ALA A 368 -7.24 8.00 7.34
N HIS A 369 -7.75 6.86 6.89
CA HIS A 369 -9.11 6.66 6.38
C HIS A 369 -9.86 5.55 7.12
N THR A 370 -9.33 5.07 8.24
CA THR A 370 -9.96 4.09 9.14
C THR A 370 -10.02 4.65 10.57
N PRO A 371 -10.93 4.17 11.44
CA PRO A 371 -11.02 4.67 12.81
C PRO A 371 -9.70 4.55 13.57
N ASN A 372 -9.02 3.42 13.47
CA ASN A 372 -7.73 3.20 14.14
C ASN A 372 -6.62 4.10 13.59
N ALA A 373 -6.49 4.21 12.26
CA ALA A 373 -5.50 5.08 11.63
C ALA A 373 -5.76 6.56 12.00
N LEU A 374 -7.03 6.99 11.99
CA LEU A 374 -7.42 8.35 12.39
C LEU A 374 -7.07 8.62 13.86
N LYS A 375 -7.35 7.67 14.76
CA LYS A 375 -6.97 7.76 16.17
C LYS A 375 -5.46 7.93 16.34
N VAL A 376 -4.66 7.10 15.66
CA VAL A 376 -3.19 7.19 15.71
C VAL A 376 -2.70 8.53 15.17
N ALA A 377 -3.24 9.00 14.04
CA ALA A 377 -2.87 10.28 13.45
C ALA A 377 -3.21 11.45 14.38
N LEU A 378 -4.41 11.48 14.98
CA LEU A 378 -4.84 12.51 15.90
C LEU A 378 -4.05 12.48 17.22
N THR A 379 -3.80 11.31 17.80
CA THR A 379 -2.97 11.17 19.01
C THR A 379 -1.54 11.65 18.75
N THR A 380 -0.97 11.30 17.59
CA THR A 380 0.36 11.77 17.18
C THR A 380 0.37 13.29 17.02
N SER A 381 -0.68 13.86 16.42
CA SER A 381 -0.86 15.30 16.26
C SER A 381 -0.99 16.00 17.61
N ARG A 382 -1.75 15.44 18.54
CA ARG A 382 -1.92 15.96 19.92
C ARG A 382 -0.58 16.03 20.66
N ASN A 383 0.27 15.03 20.55
CA ASN A 383 1.59 15.01 21.19
C ASN A 383 2.56 16.06 20.61
N ARG A 384 2.22 16.67 19.46
CA ARG A 384 3.02 17.72 18.78
C ARG A 384 2.43 19.11 18.91
N SER A 385 1.10 19.19 18.98
CA SER A 385 0.41 20.47 19.15
C SER A 385 0.67 21.02 20.54
N GLY A 386 1.05 22.28 20.64
CA GLY A 386 1.06 23.01 21.90
C GLY A 386 -0.35 23.40 22.36
N ASN A 387 -1.30 23.48 21.42
CA ASN A 387 -2.64 24.00 21.60
C ASN A 387 -3.70 23.07 20.98
N LYS A 388 -4.52 23.56 20.04
CA LYS A 388 -5.63 22.82 19.44
C LYS A 388 -5.19 21.91 18.31
N VAL A 389 -5.93 20.80 18.14
CA VAL A 389 -5.89 19.93 16.96
C VAL A 389 -7.20 20.10 16.19
N ILE A 390 -7.10 20.54 14.93
CA ILE A 390 -8.21 20.72 14.00
C ILE A 390 -8.14 19.61 12.95
N ALA A 391 -9.12 18.72 12.92
CA ALA A 391 -9.17 17.57 12.02
C ALA A 391 -10.16 17.81 10.87
N VAL A 392 -9.71 17.56 9.63
CA VAL A 392 -10.54 17.61 8.41
C VAL A 392 -10.54 16.22 7.79
N PHE A 393 -11.69 15.59 7.59
CA PHE A 393 -11.79 14.28 6.96
C PHE A 393 -13.19 13.99 6.44
N GLY A 394 -13.30 12.98 5.59
CA GLY A 394 -14.56 12.45 5.08
C GLY A 394 -14.65 10.93 5.21
N SER A 395 -15.60 10.34 4.49
CA SER A 395 -15.71 8.90 4.34
C SER A 395 -16.27 8.53 2.97
N ALA A 396 -15.66 7.52 2.33
CA ALA A 396 -16.04 7.11 1.00
C ALA A 396 -17.44 6.48 0.95
N GLY A 397 -18.19 6.81 -0.10
CA GLY A 397 -19.47 6.21 -0.42
C GLY A 397 -19.35 4.75 -0.87
N LEU A 398 -20.44 3.98 -0.76
CA LEU A 398 -20.52 2.55 -1.12
C LEU A 398 -19.50 1.68 -0.37
N ARG A 399 -19.12 2.09 0.82
CA ARG A 399 -18.19 1.40 1.73
C ARG A 399 -18.89 1.11 3.06
N ASP A 400 -18.13 0.56 4.00
CA ASP A 400 -18.60 0.22 5.34
C ASP A 400 -19.15 1.46 6.08
N ARG A 401 -20.46 1.46 6.36
CA ARG A 401 -21.16 2.56 7.05
C ARG A 401 -20.79 2.64 8.53
N GLU A 402 -20.47 1.53 9.18
CA GLU A 402 -20.04 1.51 10.58
C GLU A 402 -18.69 2.19 10.76
N LYS A 403 -17.75 1.94 9.83
CA LYS A 403 -16.47 2.65 9.75
C LYS A 403 -16.66 4.17 9.73
N ARG A 404 -17.63 4.66 8.96
CA ARG A 404 -17.98 6.09 8.81
C ARG A 404 -18.36 6.72 10.16
N ARG A 405 -19.22 6.04 10.92
CA ARG A 405 -19.66 6.46 12.25
C ARG A 405 -18.51 6.45 13.25
N LEU A 406 -17.76 5.35 13.29
CA LEU A 406 -16.61 5.22 14.19
C LEU A 406 -15.54 6.28 13.93
N MET A 407 -15.31 6.71 12.68
CA MET A 407 -14.39 7.80 12.37
C MET A 407 -14.88 9.13 12.94
N ALA A 408 -16.16 9.44 12.83
CA ALA A 408 -16.74 10.66 13.41
C ALA A 408 -16.61 10.68 14.94
N ALA A 409 -16.96 9.58 15.61
CA ALA A 409 -16.78 9.41 17.06
C ALA A 409 -15.31 9.55 17.48
N THR A 410 -14.40 8.90 16.74
CA THR A 410 -12.96 8.95 17.00
C THR A 410 -12.41 10.38 16.92
N SER A 411 -12.84 11.15 15.92
CA SER A 411 -12.38 12.53 15.75
C SER A 411 -12.85 13.41 16.93
N VAL A 412 -14.11 13.38 17.29
CA VAL A 412 -14.66 14.18 18.40
C VAL A 412 -13.95 13.86 19.73
N GLN A 413 -13.53 12.62 19.93
CA GLN A 413 -12.82 12.19 21.15
C GLN A 413 -11.34 12.58 21.20
N ASN A 414 -10.71 12.87 20.06
CA ASN A 414 -9.25 13.03 19.95
C ASN A 414 -8.81 14.37 19.34
N ALA A 415 -9.72 15.13 18.73
CA ALA A 415 -9.47 16.47 18.20
C ALA A 415 -10.27 17.54 18.97
N ASP A 416 -9.83 18.79 18.97
CA ASP A 416 -10.57 19.91 19.55
C ASP A 416 -11.63 20.44 18.58
N VAL A 417 -11.33 20.39 17.29
CA VAL A 417 -12.26 20.75 16.22
C VAL A 417 -12.29 19.64 15.16
N THR A 418 -13.50 19.24 14.79
CA THR A 418 -13.79 18.23 13.78
C THR A 418 -14.52 18.87 12.61
N ILE A 419 -13.95 18.84 11.42
CA ILE A 419 -14.59 19.28 10.17
C ILE A 419 -14.84 18.08 9.29
N ILE A 420 -16.12 17.76 9.08
CA ILE A 420 -16.58 16.62 8.27
C ILE A 420 -16.88 17.13 6.85
N THR A 421 -16.31 16.46 5.85
CA THR A 421 -16.37 16.89 4.43
C THR A 421 -16.47 15.72 3.47
N ALA A 422 -16.51 16.00 2.15
CA ALA A 422 -16.52 14.97 1.12
C ALA A 422 -15.21 14.16 1.07
N GLU A 423 -15.36 12.85 0.78
CA GLU A 423 -14.29 11.91 0.40
C GLU A 423 -14.92 10.83 -0.49
N ASP A 424 -14.65 10.84 -1.79
CA ASP A 424 -15.16 9.87 -2.77
C ASP A 424 -16.63 9.45 -2.56
N PRO A 425 -17.62 10.35 -2.60
CA PRO A 425 -19.01 9.97 -2.37
C PRO A 425 -19.51 8.95 -3.41
N ARG A 426 -18.89 8.90 -4.61
CA ARG A 426 -19.29 8.04 -5.71
C ARG A 426 -20.77 8.27 -6.06
N THR A 427 -21.54 7.19 -6.23
CA THR A 427 -22.99 7.27 -6.54
C THR A 427 -23.87 7.36 -5.29
N GLU A 428 -23.31 7.35 -4.07
CA GLU A 428 -24.04 7.63 -2.83
C GLU A 428 -24.24 9.14 -2.68
N LYS A 429 -25.36 9.58 -2.14
CA LYS A 429 -25.60 11.00 -1.91
C LYS A 429 -24.69 11.52 -0.80
N LEU A 430 -23.94 12.58 -1.11
CA LEU A 430 -23.01 13.20 -0.16
C LEU A 430 -23.70 13.64 1.14
N ASP A 431 -24.89 14.24 1.03
CA ASP A 431 -25.66 14.71 2.19
C ASP A 431 -26.02 13.58 3.15
N ASP A 432 -26.33 12.39 2.64
CA ASP A 432 -26.64 11.21 3.48
C ASP A 432 -25.38 10.78 4.26
N ILE A 433 -24.21 10.77 3.60
CA ILE A 433 -22.91 10.47 4.23
C ILE A 433 -22.63 11.47 5.34
N LEU A 434 -22.70 12.75 5.02
CA LEU A 434 -22.40 13.84 5.97
C LEU A 434 -23.39 13.85 7.15
N SER A 435 -24.68 13.56 6.91
CA SER A 435 -25.70 13.48 7.97
C SER A 435 -25.41 12.34 8.95
N GLU A 436 -25.05 11.14 8.45
CA GLU A 436 -24.69 10.02 9.33
C GLU A 436 -23.48 10.33 10.21
N MET A 437 -22.45 10.95 9.62
CA MET A 437 -21.25 11.33 10.37
C MET A 437 -21.54 12.43 11.39
N LYS A 438 -22.37 13.42 11.04
CA LYS A 438 -22.82 14.47 11.94
C LYS A 438 -23.57 13.90 13.14
N ASP A 439 -24.55 13.02 12.88
CA ASP A 439 -25.39 12.43 13.94
C ASP A 439 -24.53 11.64 14.94
N GLU A 440 -23.52 10.93 14.47
CA GLU A 440 -22.61 10.19 15.33
C GLU A 440 -21.64 11.11 16.08
N ALA A 441 -21.15 12.17 15.43
CA ALA A 441 -20.33 13.19 16.09
C ALA A 441 -21.09 13.84 17.27
N GLN A 442 -22.38 14.17 17.10
CA GLN A 442 -23.22 14.72 18.15
C GLN A 442 -23.45 13.72 19.31
N LYS A 443 -23.74 12.44 18.98
CA LYS A 443 -23.87 11.39 20.01
C LYS A 443 -22.59 11.19 20.81
N SER A 444 -21.43 11.45 20.19
CA SER A 444 -20.12 11.33 20.82
C SER A 444 -19.68 12.58 21.61
N GLY A 445 -20.58 13.57 21.79
CA GLY A 445 -20.35 14.78 22.57
C GLY A 445 -19.93 16.01 21.74
N GLY A 446 -19.95 15.92 20.42
CA GLY A 446 -19.68 17.06 19.54
C GLY A 446 -20.85 18.05 19.46
N ILE A 447 -20.56 19.34 19.37
CA ILE A 447 -21.54 20.43 19.26
C ILE A 447 -21.37 21.08 17.89
N VAL A 448 -22.40 20.91 17.04
CA VAL A 448 -22.39 21.49 15.69
C VAL A 448 -22.42 23.03 15.78
N GLY A 449 -21.48 23.67 15.07
CA GLY A 449 -21.27 25.12 15.10
C GLY A 449 -20.30 25.61 16.17
N GLU A 450 -19.83 24.73 17.08
CA GLU A 450 -18.80 25.05 18.07
C GLU A 450 -17.50 24.29 17.84
N ASN A 451 -17.56 22.94 17.93
CA ASN A 451 -16.40 22.07 17.73
C ASN A 451 -16.60 20.99 16.64
N VAL A 452 -17.78 20.97 16.02
CA VAL A 452 -18.10 20.12 14.86
C VAL A 452 -18.67 20.97 13.74
N PHE A 453 -18.07 20.89 12.57
CA PHE A 453 -18.48 21.62 11.36
C PHE A 453 -18.73 20.63 10.22
N ILE A 454 -19.78 20.88 9.42
CA ILE A 454 -20.13 20.06 8.26
C ILE A 454 -20.00 20.96 7.03
N ILE A 455 -19.00 20.70 6.20
CA ILE A 455 -18.69 21.51 5.03
C ILE A 455 -18.52 20.56 3.84
N ALA A 456 -19.53 20.50 2.97
CA ALA A 456 -19.59 19.55 1.87
C ALA A 456 -18.40 19.67 0.90
N ASP A 457 -18.01 20.91 0.56
CA ASP A 457 -16.85 21.16 -0.28
C ASP A 457 -15.55 20.99 0.51
N ARG A 458 -14.70 20.05 0.06
CA ARG A 458 -13.45 19.71 0.75
C ARG A 458 -12.43 20.84 0.70
N GLY A 459 -12.39 21.62 -0.37
CA GLY A 459 -11.50 22.80 -0.47
C GLY A 459 -11.90 23.87 0.52
N LYS A 460 -13.20 24.18 0.64
CA LYS A 460 -13.73 25.10 1.65
C LYS A 460 -13.47 24.58 3.06
N ALA A 461 -13.66 23.27 3.31
CA ALA A 461 -13.38 22.64 4.60
C ALA A 461 -11.92 22.81 5.04
N ILE A 462 -10.97 22.58 4.14
CA ILE A 462 -9.54 22.77 4.39
C ILE A 462 -9.23 24.25 4.64
N ARG A 463 -9.81 25.16 3.86
CA ARG A 463 -9.63 26.61 4.04
C ARG A 463 -10.16 27.07 5.40
N GLU A 464 -11.34 26.64 5.81
CA GLU A 464 -11.90 26.95 7.13
C GLU A 464 -11.02 26.44 8.26
N ALA A 465 -10.47 25.22 8.16
CA ALA A 465 -9.54 24.68 9.13
C ALA A 465 -8.29 25.56 9.27
N VAL A 466 -7.74 26.04 8.16
CA VAL A 466 -6.58 26.94 8.11
C VAL A 466 -6.92 28.31 8.74
N LEU A 467 -8.11 28.86 8.48
CA LEU A 467 -8.56 30.14 9.05
C LEU A 467 -8.87 30.05 10.56
N MET A 468 -9.27 28.88 11.06
CA MET A 468 -9.50 28.64 12.49
C MET A 468 -8.22 28.45 13.31
N ALA A 469 -7.10 28.16 12.65
CA ALA A 469 -5.85 27.84 13.32
C ALA A 469 -5.13 29.10 13.80
N SER A 470 -4.61 29.04 15.01
CA SER A 470 -3.78 30.05 15.65
C SER A 470 -2.35 29.55 15.89
N ASP A 471 -1.47 30.41 16.39
CA ASP A 471 -0.08 30.03 16.72
C ASP A 471 -0.03 28.83 17.68
N GLY A 472 0.79 27.85 17.31
CA GLY A 472 0.97 26.59 18.06
C GLY A 472 -0.13 25.55 17.86
N ASP A 473 -1.19 25.83 17.10
CA ASP A 473 -2.22 24.85 16.73
C ASP A 473 -1.70 23.83 15.71
N LEU A 474 -2.50 22.80 15.44
CA LEU A 474 -2.22 21.82 14.42
C LEU A 474 -3.46 21.53 13.57
N VAL A 475 -3.35 21.71 12.26
CA VAL A 475 -4.35 21.31 11.27
C VAL A 475 -3.93 19.99 10.65
N ILE A 476 -4.82 18.98 10.65
CA ILE A 476 -4.57 17.71 9.97
C ILE A 476 -5.71 17.38 9.01
N VAL A 477 -5.35 17.17 7.73
CA VAL A 477 -6.26 16.77 6.66
C VAL A 477 -6.07 15.26 6.42
N CYS A 478 -7.13 14.47 6.65
CA CYS A 478 -7.10 13.02 6.62
C CYS A 478 -8.02 12.44 5.52
N GLY A 479 -7.68 11.24 5.06
CA GLY A 479 -8.49 10.42 4.16
C GLY A 479 -7.85 10.21 2.80
N LYS A 480 -7.60 11.27 2.04
CA LYS A 480 -7.05 11.19 0.68
C LYS A 480 -5.52 11.04 0.65
N GLY A 481 -4.80 11.74 1.53
CA GLY A 481 -3.34 11.62 1.65
C GLY A 481 -2.61 11.89 0.33
N HIS A 482 -2.11 10.81 -0.30
CA HIS A 482 -1.37 10.86 -1.57
C HIS A 482 -2.24 10.73 -2.81
N GLU A 483 -3.52 10.40 -2.67
CA GLU A 483 -4.43 10.22 -3.80
C GLU A 483 -4.63 11.52 -4.57
N GLN A 484 -4.68 11.43 -5.90
CA GLN A 484 -4.71 12.58 -6.80
C GLN A 484 -6.06 12.74 -7.52
N SER A 485 -7.10 12.09 -7.01
CA SER A 485 -8.46 12.24 -7.53
C SER A 485 -9.51 12.13 -6.45
N MET A 486 -10.71 12.61 -6.74
CA MET A 486 -11.94 12.40 -5.97
C MET A 486 -13.08 11.98 -6.88
N CYS A 487 -13.79 10.90 -6.52
CA CYS A 487 -14.87 10.34 -7.32
C CYS A 487 -16.23 10.90 -6.90
N PHE A 488 -16.91 11.61 -7.81
CA PHE A 488 -18.31 12.03 -7.69
C PHE A 488 -19.15 11.36 -8.79
N GLY A 489 -20.20 10.65 -8.40
CA GLY A 489 -20.92 9.78 -9.33
C GLY A 489 -20.02 8.68 -9.88
N THR A 490 -19.74 8.71 -11.16
CA THR A 490 -18.81 7.82 -11.88
C THR A 490 -17.61 8.58 -12.46
N THR A 491 -17.47 9.86 -12.11
CA THR A 491 -16.43 10.75 -12.66
C THR A 491 -15.35 11.00 -11.63
N GLU A 492 -14.09 10.80 -12.02
CA GLU A 492 -12.91 11.15 -11.24
C GLU A 492 -12.53 12.61 -11.55
N TYR A 493 -12.46 13.43 -10.51
CA TYR A 493 -12.00 14.82 -10.57
C TYR A 493 -10.59 14.90 -10.05
N PRO A 494 -9.67 15.63 -10.72
CA PRO A 494 -8.33 15.87 -10.21
C PRO A 494 -8.40 16.53 -8.83
N TRP A 495 -7.78 15.94 -7.84
CA TRP A 495 -7.74 16.42 -6.46
C TRP A 495 -6.46 15.98 -5.77
N ASP A 496 -5.92 16.84 -4.91
CA ASP A 496 -4.77 16.54 -4.06
C ASP A 496 -4.88 17.37 -2.78
N ASP A 497 -5.01 16.73 -1.62
CA ASP A 497 -5.11 17.39 -0.32
C ASP A 497 -3.89 18.30 -0.04
N ARG A 498 -2.71 17.92 -0.53
CA ARG A 498 -1.47 18.69 -0.35
C ARG A 498 -1.51 20.00 -1.15
N ILE A 499 -2.05 19.95 -2.36
CA ILE A 499 -2.25 21.14 -3.20
C ILE A 499 -3.33 22.04 -2.60
N ALA A 500 -4.45 21.46 -2.15
CA ALA A 500 -5.54 22.19 -1.53
C ALA A 500 -5.10 22.90 -0.23
N LEU A 501 -4.32 22.20 0.61
CA LEU A 501 -3.77 22.78 1.84
C LEU A 501 -2.75 23.89 1.55
N LYS A 502 -1.84 23.68 0.58
CA LYS A 502 -0.90 24.73 0.12
C LYS A 502 -1.63 25.97 -0.42
N SER A 503 -2.70 25.77 -1.21
CA SER A 503 -3.54 26.87 -1.71
C SER A 503 -4.14 27.69 -0.56
N SER A 504 -4.73 26.99 0.44
CA SER A 504 -5.34 27.65 1.59
C SER A 504 -4.32 28.39 2.46
N LEU A 505 -3.11 27.82 2.63
CA LEU A 505 -2.01 28.48 3.36
C LEU A 505 -1.46 29.68 2.60
N ALA A 506 -1.34 29.61 1.27
CA ALA A 506 -0.90 30.72 0.44
C ALA A 506 -1.87 31.91 0.54
N ASP A 507 -3.18 31.63 0.47
CA ASP A 507 -4.23 32.63 0.66
C ASP A 507 -4.15 33.28 2.05
N LEU A 508 -3.92 32.48 3.12
CA LEU A 508 -3.81 33.01 4.49
C LEU A 508 -2.58 33.93 4.66
N LEU A 509 -1.46 33.55 4.05
CA LEU A 509 -0.17 34.26 4.20
C LEU A 509 0.05 35.37 3.19
N ASP A 510 -0.88 35.59 2.24
CA ASP A 510 -0.77 36.50 1.12
C ASP A 510 0.52 36.28 0.30
N VAL A 511 0.80 35.02 -0.06
CA VAL A 511 1.96 34.61 -0.85
C VAL A 511 1.54 33.82 -2.10
N ASP A 512 2.43 33.71 -3.08
CA ASP A 512 2.20 32.89 -4.25
C ASP A 512 2.04 31.43 -3.88
N GLY A 513 1.03 30.77 -4.47
CA GLY A 513 0.74 29.36 -4.23
C GLY A 513 -0.03 28.68 -5.36
N PRO A 514 -0.24 27.37 -5.28
CA PRO A 514 -1.04 26.65 -6.26
C PRO A 514 -2.50 27.08 -6.17
N LYS A 515 -3.22 26.96 -7.30
CA LYS A 515 -4.68 27.14 -7.30
C LYS A 515 -5.38 25.99 -6.59
N MET A 516 -6.48 26.31 -5.86
CA MET A 516 -7.37 25.29 -5.28
C MET A 516 -7.91 24.37 -6.37
N PRO A 517 -7.77 23.04 -6.25
CA PRO A 517 -8.37 22.10 -7.20
C PRO A 517 -9.89 22.21 -7.22
N TYR A 518 -10.49 22.03 -8.38
CA TYR A 518 -11.94 22.13 -8.55
C TYR A 518 -12.63 20.82 -8.12
N LEU A 519 -13.76 20.96 -7.42
CA LEU A 519 -14.72 19.89 -7.13
C LEU A 519 -16.14 20.33 -7.51
N PRO A 520 -17.03 19.39 -7.89
CA PRO A 520 -18.42 19.72 -8.28
C PRO A 520 -19.29 20.20 -7.11
N THR A 521 -18.77 20.23 -5.89
CA THR A 521 -19.40 20.78 -4.69
C THR A 521 -19.17 22.30 -4.53
N GLN A 522 -18.43 22.93 -5.45
CA GLN A 522 -18.16 24.38 -5.40
C GLN A 522 -19.29 25.25 -5.99
N GLU A 523 -20.29 24.62 -6.65
CA GLU A 523 -21.46 25.28 -7.25
C GLU A 523 -22.50 25.68 -6.20
#